data_b76ffe8dca0e4d7a0f6d314e5055fa50
#
_entry.id   b76ffe8dca0e4d7a0f6d314e5055fa50
#
_cell.length_a   1.000
_cell.length_b   1.000
_cell.length_c   1.000
_cell.angle_alpha   90.00
_cell.angle_beta   90.00
_cell.angle_gamma   90.00
#
_symmetry.space_group_name_H-M   'P 1'
#
loop_
_entity.id
_entity.type
_entity.pdbx_description
1 polymer ?
#
loop_
_entity_poly.entity_id
_entity_poly.type
_entity_poly.pdbx_seq_one_letter_code
_entity_poly.pdbx_strand_id
1 'polypeptide(L)'
;MKLHYASASPFVRKVMVSAIELELDVHLALEPAANPTLPTVRNPAIAADNPLSKVPTLVLADGERLYDSIVICEFFDAVDGLNKLFPDSGMVRWRALRTNALADGILEAGVSVRLERLRPENKRWSEWIDGQLFKIEGSLDVLEHSFDSWSPGFNIGHIALSCALQWLEFREIVDDPSRGRDRLYAWHNEFLKRPSMERTRPA
;
A
#
# COMPACT_ATOMS: atom_id res chain seq x y z
N MET A 1 -15.92 13.31 2.95
CA MET A 1 -15.74 11.92 2.45
C MET A 1 -15.54 11.00 3.64
N LYS A 2 -15.97 9.73 3.58
CA LYS A 2 -15.80 8.71 4.63
C LYS A 2 -14.86 7.63 4.11
N LEU A 3 -13.82 7.29 4.88
CA LEU A 3 -12.85 6.25 4.53
C LEU A 3 -12.95 5.09 5.53
N HIS A 4 -13.28 3.88 5.06
CA HIS A 4 -13.13 2.67 5.86
C HIS A 4 -11.64 2.40 6.09
N TYR A 5 -11.25 2.44 7.37
CA TYR A 5 -9.87 2.58 7.82
C TYR A 5 -9.41 1.41 8.69
N ALA A 6 -8.16 1.00 8.52
CA ALA A 6 -7.47 0.12 9.44
C ALA A 6 -5.98 0.54 9.52
N SER A 7 -5.50 0.92 10.70
CA SER A 7 -4.13 1.43 10.91
C SER A 7 -3.03 0.46 10.46
N ALA A 8 -3.29 -0.83 10.58
CA ALA A 8 -2.35 -1.89 10.19
C ALA A 8 -2.39 -2.25 8.69
N SER A 9 -3.30 -1.63 7.90
CA SER A 9 -3.41 -1.91 6.47
C SER A 9 -2.44 -1.05 5.66
N PRO A 10 -1.53 -1.65 4.88
CA PRO A 10 -0.59 -0.87 4.08
C PRO A 10 -1.27 -0.16 2.91
N PHE A 11 -2.36 -0.71 2.39
CA PHE A 11 -3.17 -0.10 1.34
C PHE A 11 -3.95 1.12 1.84
N VAL A 12 -4.48 1.07 3.08
CA VAL A 12 -5.06 2.23 3.74
C VAL A 12 -4.00 3.30 3.97
N ARG A 13 -2.81 2.89 4.42
CA ARG A 13 -1.70 3.81 4.62
C ARG A 13 -1.31 4.55 3.35
N LYS A 14 -1.22 3.86 2.20
CA LYS A 14 -0.99 4.50 0.89
C LYS A 14 -2.00 5.61 0.62
N VAL A 15 -3.28 5.36 0.87
CA VAL A 15 -4.36 6.36 0.72
C VAL A 15 -4.17 7.52 1.69
N MET A 16 -3.86 7.27 2.95
CA MET A 16 -3.65 8.31 3.96
C MET A 16 -2.43 9.18 3.66
N VAL A 17 -1.31 8.57 3.25
CA VAL A 17 -0.11 9.32 2.81
C VAL A 17 -0.46 10.21 1.64
N SER A 18 -1.14 9.68 0.62
CA SER A 18 -1.59 10.46 -0.54
C SER A 18 -2.50 11.62 -0.15
N ALA A 19 -3.47 11.38 0.75
CA ALA A 19 -4.37 12.42 1.22
C ALA A 19 -3.61 13.55 1.96
N ILE A 20 -2.63 13.21 2.80
CA ILE A 20 -1.81 14.19 3.53
C ILE A 20 -0.93 15.01 2.57
N GLU A 21 -0.29 14.38 1.60
CA GLU A 21 0.55 15.06 0.60
C GLU A 21 -0.26 16.01 -0.31
N LEU A 22 -1.56 15.76 -0.43
CA LEU A 22 -2.52 16.58 -1.18
C LEU A 22 -3.36 17.50 -0.28
N GLU A 23 -3.09 17.54 1.03
CA GLU A 23 -3.82 18.35 2.02
C GLU A 23 -5.33 18.03 2.09
N LEU A 24 -5.72 16.79 1.73
CA LEU A 24 -7.10 16.31 1.73
C LEU A 24 -7.48 15.53 2.99
N ASP A 25 -6.53 15.20 3.86
CA ASP A 25 -6.75 14.40 5.07
C ASP A 25 -7.75 15.04 6.04
N VAL A 26 -7.82 16.38 6.10
CA VAL A 26 -8.78 17.13 6.92
C VAL A 26 -10.23 16.94 6.47
N HIS A 27 -10.47 16.48 5.25
CA HIS A 27 -11.79 16.23 4.68
C HIS A 27 -12.24 14.76 4.80
N LEU A 28 -11.43 13.92 5.46
CA LEU A 28 -11.69 12.49 5.63
C LEU A 28 -12.24 12.18 7.01
N ALA A 29 -13.46 11.68 7.07
CA ALA A 29 -14.00 11.01 8.26
C ALA A 29 -13.51 9.55 8.25
N LEU A 30 -12.63 9.19 9.19
CA LEU A 30 -12.11 7.83 9.29
C LEU A 30 -13.09 6.94 10.04
N GLU A 31 -13.52 5.85 9.42
CA GLU A 31 -14.38 4.83 10.02
C GLU A 31 -13.57 3.56 10.30
N PRO A 32 -13.24 3.28 11.57
CA PRO A 32 -12.44 2.14 11.93
C PRO A 32 -13.11 0.81 11.55
N ALA A 33 -12.39 -0.04 10.85
CA ALA A 33 -12.83 -1.37 10.47
C ALA A 33 -12.22 -2.42 11.41
N ALA A 34 -13.07 -3.16 12.11
CA ALA A 34 -12.62 -4.27 12.94
C ALA A 34 -12.17 -5.46 12.06
N ASN A 35 -10.98 -6.00 12.33
CA ASN A 35 -10.44 -7.21 11.69
C ASN A 35 -10.58 -7.28 10.15
N PRO A 36 -10.27 -6.23 9.39
CA PRO A 36 -10.55 -6.18 7.95
C PRO A 36 -9.71 -7.15 7.13
N THR A 37 -8.68 -7.76 7.72
CA THR A 37 -7.70 -8.61 7.04
C THR A 37 -7.95 -10.10 7.19
N LEU A 38 -8.94 -10.53 7.99
CA LEU A 38 -9.25 -11.94 8.14
C LEU A 38 -10.38 -12.34 7.19
N PRO A 39 -10.12 -13.15 6.15
CA PRO A 39 -11.15 -13.55 5.17
C PRO A 39 -12.24 -14.43 5.78
N THR A 40 -12.02 -14.94 6.98
CA THR A 40 -12.98 -15.75 7.75
C THR A 40 -13.96 -14.90 8.56
N VAL A 41 -13.71 -13.60 8.70
CA VAL A 41 -14.57 -12.68 9.46
C VAL A 41 -15.28 -11.73 8.49
N ARG A 42 -16.61 -11.82 8.46
CA ARG A 42 -17.42 -10.88 7.66
C ARG A 42 -17.52 -9.55 8.38
N ASN A 43 -17.32 -8.45 7.65
CA ASN A 43 -17.60 -7.12 8.14
C ASN A 43 -18.76 -6.52 7.32
N PRO A 44 -19.99 -6.53 7.87
CA PRO A 44 -21.18 -6.07 7.14
C PRO A 44 -21.10 -4.58 6.74
N ALA A 45 -20.47 -3.74 7.58
CA ALA A 45 -20.33 -2.31 7.29
C ALA A 45 -19.46 -2.05 6.05
N ILE A 46 -18.33 -2.77 5.94
CA ILE A 46 -17.48 -2.66 4.75
C ILE A 46 -18.17 -3.31 3.54
N ALA A 47 -18.80 -4.48 3.73
CA ALA A 47 -19.46 -5.20 2.65
C ALA A 47 -20.62 -4.42 2.02
N ALA A 48 -21.27 -3.54 2.77
CA ALA A 48 -22.32 -2.65 2.27
C ALA A 48 -21.78 -1.61 1.27
N ASP A 49 -20.55 -1.17 1.47
CA ASP A 49 -19.89 -0.15 0.64
C ASP A 49 -18.91 -0.75 -0.40
N ASN A 50 -18.40 -1.97 -0.14
CA ASN A 50 -17.48 -2.67 -1.04
C ASN A 50 -17.77 -4.18 -1.05
N PRO A 51 -18.23 -4.74 -2.17
CA PRO A 51 -18.57 -6.18 -2.24
C PRO A 51 -17.38 -7.11 -1.98
N LEU A 52 -16.15 -6.63 -2.14
CA LEU A 52 -14.93 -7.37 -1.78
C LEU A 52 -14.65 -7.38 -0.28
N SER A 53 -15.40 -6.58 0.51
CA SER A 53 -15.24 -6.44 1.97
C SER A 53 -13.80 -6.11 2.38
N LYS A 54 -13.12 -5.27 1.58
CA LYS A 54 -11.73 -4.86 1.76
C LYS A 54 -11.63 -3.37 2.13
N VAL A 55 -10.57 -3.04 2.85
CA VAL A 55 -10.12 -1.66 3.08
C VAL A 55 -8.84 -1.39 2.25
N PRO A 56 -8.64 -0.16 1.76
CA PRO A 56 -9.50 1.02 1.89
C PRO A 56 -10.75 0.96 1.01
N THR A 57 -11.81 1.62 1.46
CA THR A 57 -12.99 1.93 0.66
C THR A 57 -13.40 3.36 1.00
N LEU A 58 -13.51 4.22 0.00
CA LEU A 58 -13.91 5.61 0.13
C LEU A 58 -15.36 5.77 -0.28
N VAL A 59 -16.15 6.43 0.59
CA VAL A 59 -17.54 6.81 0.29
C VAL A 59 -17.59 8.32 0.15
N LEU A 60 -18.04 8.80 -1.00
CA LEU A 60 -18.17 10.21 -1.33
C LEU A 60 -19.44 10.82 -0.71
N ALA A 61 -19.59 12.14 -0.77
CA ALA A 61 -20.74 12.85 -0.19
C ALA A 61 -22.07 12.54 -0.91
N ASP A 62 -22.02 12.21 -2.20
CA ASP A 62 -23.16 11.78 -3.01
C ASP A 62 -23.51 10.29 -2.87
N GLY A 63 -22.69 9.56 -2.10
CA GLY A 63 -22.85 8.12 -1.85
C GLY A 63 -22.12 7.23 -2.86
N GLU A 64 -21.36 7.78 -3.82
CA GLU A 64 -20.49 6.98 -4.71
C GLU A 64 -19.38 6.29 -3.88
N ARG A 65 -18.96 5.10 -4.30
CA ARG A 65 -17.97 4.28 -3.61
C ARG A 65 -16.78 4.01 -4.50
N LEU A 66 -15.59 4.32 -4.01
CA LEU A 66 -14.34 4.09 -4.72
C LEU A 66 -13.47 3.06 -3.99
N TYR A 67 -12.94 2.13 -4.73
CA TYR A 67 -11.95 1.11 -4.39
C TYR A 67 -11.32 0.61 -5.72
N ASP A 68 -10.03 0.11 -5.73
CA ASP A 68 -9.19 -0.07 -4.55
C ASP A 68 -8.33 1.19 -4.22
N SER A 69 -7.22 0.97 -3.51
CA SER A 69 -6.34 2.04 -3.05
C SER A 69 -5.76 2.90 -4.16
N ILE A 70 -5.43 2.33 -5.33
CA ILE A 70 -4.89 3.09 -6.47
C ILE A 70 -5.95 4.02 -7.07
N VAL A 71 -7.20 3.54 -7.18
CA VAL A 71 -8.33 4.34 -7.67
C VAL A 71 -8.59 5.51 -6.73
N ILE A 72 -8.57 5.28 -5.41
CA ILE A 72 -8.76 6.34 -4.41
C ILE A 72 -7.64 7.38 -4.50
N CYS A 73 -6.39 6.95 -4.62
CA CYS A 73 -5.24 7.87 -4.73
C CYS A 73 -5.31 8.70 -6.03
N GLU A 74 -5.69 8.10 -7.14
CA GLU A 74 -5.85 8.83 -8.42
C GLU A 74 -7.04 9.80 -8.37
N PHE A 75 -8.14 9.41 -7.73
CA PHE A 75 -9.26 10.32 -7.47
C PHE A 75 -8.82 11.53 -6.63
N PHE A 76 -8.06 11.33 -5.56
CA PHE A 76 -7.56 12.44 -4.74
C PHE A 76 -6.66 13.38 -5.54
N ASP A 77 -5.78 12.84 -6.38
CA ASP A 77 -4.87 13.64 -7.20
C ASP A 77 -5.61 14.45 -8.29
N ALA A 78 -6.79 13.96 -8.72
CA ALA A 78 -7.62 14.62 -9.71
C ALA A 78 -8.54 15.70 -9.12
N VAL A 79 -8.84 15.67 -7.81
CA VAL A 79 -9.83 16.58 -7.19
C VAL A 79 -9.46 18.05 -7.32
N ASP A 80 -8.16 18.38 -7.18
CA ASP A 80 -7.67 19.76 -7.31
C ASP A 80 -7.11 20.07 -8.72
N GLY A 81 -7.00 19.06 -9.60
CA GLY A 81 -6.49 19.16 -10.95
C GLY A 81 -5.00 19.43 -11.08
N LEU A 82 -4.24 19.27 -9.98
CA LEU A 82 -2.80 19.58 -9.97
C LEU A 82 -1.92 18.38 -10.38
N ASN A 83 -2.47 17.15 -10.41
CA ASN A 83 -1.77 15.92 -10.85
C ASN A 83 -0.38 15.74 -10.22
N LYS A 84 -0.29 15.94 -8.89
CA LYS A 84 0.99 15.92 -8.15
C LYS A 84 1.57 14.52 -7.98
N LEU A 85 0.70 13.50 -7.89
CA LEU A 85 1.09 12.11 -7.60
C LEU A 85 1.13 11.25 -8.85
N PHE A 86 0.26 11.52 -9.81
CA PHE A 86 0.15 10.77 -11.06
C PHE A 86 0.64 11.63 -12.22
N PRO A 87 1.83 11.38 -12.79
CA PRO A 87 2.29 12.10 -13.97
C PRO A 87 1.25 12.02 -15.12
N ASP A 88 1.02 13.11 -15.81
CA ASP A 88 -0.07 13.23 -16.80
C ASP A 88 0.01 12.19 -17.93
N SER A 89 1.21 11.93 -18.47
CA SER A 89 1.37 11.07 -19.64
C SER A 89 2.79 10.55 -19.81
N GLY A 90 3.01 9.78 -20.87
CA GLY A 90 4.34 9.30 -21.28
C GLY A 90 4.92 8.22 -20.39
N MET A 91 6.19 7.88 -20.63
CA MET A 91 6.89 6.81 -19.90
C MET A 91 7.06 7.12 -18.40
N VAL A 92 7.04 8.38 -18.01
CA VAL A 92 7.11 8.78 -16.59
C VAL A 92 5.88 8.26 -15.85
N ARG A 93 4.68 8.41 -16.42
CA ARG A 93 3.43 7.87 -15.87
C ARG A 93 3.49 6.33 -15.78
N TRP A 94 3.90 5.68 -16.86
CA TRP A 94 3.94 4.22 -16.88
C TRP A 94 4.96 3.64 -15.89
N ARG A 95 6.07 4.31 -15.66
CA ARG A 95 7.05 3.92 -14.63
C ARG A 95 6.48 4.10 -13.23
N ALA A 96 5.80 5.22 -12.93
CA ALA A 96 5.17 5.43 -11.64
C ALA A 96 4.10 4.36 -11.35
N LEU A 97 3.21 4.08 -12.32
CA LEU A 97 2.18 3.06 -12.20
C LEU A 97 2.77 1.65 -12.09
N ARG A 98 3.84 1.33 -12.84
CA ARG A 98 4.55 0.04 -12.72
C ARG A 98 5.16 -0.14 -11.32
N THR A 99 5.77 0.91 -10.77
CA THR A 99 6.33 0.86 -9.41
C THR A 99 5.22 0.67 -8.38
N ASN A 100 4.08 1.37 -8.52
CA ASN A 100 2.92 1.13 -7.68
C ASN A 100 2.42 -0.32 -7.80
N ALA A 101 2.27 -0.85 -9.02
CA ALA A 101 1.80 -2.22 -9.22
C ALA A 101 2.75 -3.26 -8.61
N LEU A 102 4.07 -3.03 -8.69
CA LEU A 102 5.06 -3.91 -8.07
C LEU A 102 4.96 -3.85 -6.54
N ALA A 103 4.82 -2.65 -5.96
CA ALA A 103 4.62 -2.47 -4.52
C ALA A 103 3.34 -3.13 -4.03
N ASP A 104 2.23 -3.00 -4.75
CA ASP A 104 0.97 -3.66 -4.44
C ASP A 104 1.11 -5.19 -4.52
N GLY A 105 1.83 -5.71 -5.52
CA GLY A 105 2.12 -7.14 -5.63
C GLY A 105 2.99 -7.68 -4.49
N ILE A 106 3.98 -6.91 -4.02
CA ILE A 106 4.76 -7.22 -2.82
C ILE A 106 3.84 -7.32 -1.60
N LEU A 107 2.93 -6.35 -1.43
CA LEU A 107 1.98 -6.34 -0.32
C LEU A 107 0.98 -7.50 -0.38
N GLU A 108 0.46 -7.84 -1.55
CA GLU A 108 -0.45 -8.97 -1.72
C GLU A 108 0.24 -10.30 -1.36
N ALA A 109 1.48 -10.49 -1.81
CA ALA A 109 2.29 -11.64 -1.45
C ALA A 109 2.55 -11.67 0.07
N GLY A 110 2.93 -10.54 0.67
CA GLY A 110 3.17 -10.42 2.10
C GLY A 110 1.92 -10.68 2.95
N VAL A 111 0.76 -10.16 2.55
CA VAL A 111 -0.53 -10.45 3.20
C VAL A 111 -0.85 -11.93 3.11
N SER A 112 -0.59 -12.57 1.96
CA SER A 112 -0.79 -14.02 1.78
C SER A 112 0.09 -14.84 2.73
N VAL A 113 1.37 -14.48 2.87
CA VAL A 113 2.29 -15.09 3.85
C VAL A 113 1.75 -14.93 5.28
N ARG A 114 1.36 -13.71 5.64
CA ARG A 114 0.81 -13.41 6.97
C ARG A 114 -0.43 -14.23 7.28
N LEU A 115 -1.37 -14.30 6.35
CA LEU A 115 -2.62 -15.05 6.54
C LEU A 115 -2.35 -16.55 6.68
N GLU A 116 -1.42 -17.09 5.91
CA GLU A 116 -1.03 -18.50 6.01
C GLU A 116 -0.32 -18.80 7.35
N ARG A 117 0.55 -17.86 7.84
CA ARG A 117 1.18 -17.97 9.15
C ARG A 117 0.20 -17.90 10.33
N LEU A 118 -0.98 -17.29 10.16
CA LEU A 118 -2.03 -17.25 11.19
C LEU A 118 -2.83 -18.54 11.29
N ARG A 119 -2.71 -19.44 10.32
CA ARG A 119 -3.40 -20.75 10.39
C ARG A 119 -2.74 -21.64 11.45
N PRO A 120 -3.49 -22.61 12.00
CA PRO A 120 -2.90 -23.67 12.82
C PRO A 120 -1.72 -24.33 12.08
N GLU A 121 -0.63 -24.62 12.80
CA GLU A 121 0.62 -25.10 12.20
C GLU A 121 0.43 -26.31 11.28
N ASN A 122 -0.36 -27.29 11.71
CA ASN A 122 -0.68 -28.48 10.93
C ASN A 122 -1.58 -28.24 9.69
N LYS A 123 -1.97 -26.99 9.44
CA LYS A 123 -2.78 -26.57 8.26
C LYS A 123 -2.07 -25.54 7.41
N ARG A 124 -0.80 -25.22 7.73
CA ARG A 124 0.02 -24.31 6.94
C ARG A 124 0.61 -25.03 5.74
N TRP A 125 0.60 -24.35 4.61
CA TRP A 125 1.24 -24.84 3.39
C TRP A 125 2.55 -24.09 3.18
N SER A 126 3.67 -24.75 3.58
CA SER A 126 5.02 -24.15 3.53
C SER A 126 5.44 -23.74 2.13
N GLU A 127 5.19 -24.61 1.14
CA GLU A 127 5.56 -24.32 -0.25
C GLU A 127 4.82 -23.13 -0.84
N TRP A 128 3.59 -22.86 -0.35
CA TRP A 128 2.87 -21.64 -0.69
C TRP A 128 3.56 -20.40 -0.11
N ILE A 129 3.96 -20.47 1.15
CA ILE A 129 4.70 -19.39 1.84
C ILE A 129 6.00 -19.11 1.09
N ASP A 130 6.79 -20.15 0.79
CA ASP A 130 8.06 -20.04 0.07
C ASP A 130 7.87 -19.38 -1.31
N GLY A 131 6.83 -19.77 -2.03
CA GLY A 131 6.48 -19.18 -3.32
C GLY A 131 6.12 -17.69 -3.24
N GLN A 132 5.45 -17.25 -2.18
CA GLN A 132 5.16 -15.82 -1.97
C GLN A 132 6.42 -15.06 -1.55
N LEU A 133 7.25 -15.62 -0.66
CA LEU A 133 8.52 -15.01 -0.26
C LEU A 133 9.47 -14.86 -1.45
N PHE A 134 9.54 -15.86 -2.33
CA PHE A 134 10.33 -15.76 -3.57
C PHE A 134 9.92 -14.58 -4.46
N LYS A 135 8.61 -14.30 -4.57
CA LYS A 135 8.11 -13.13 -5.32
C LYS A 135 8.55 -11.82 -4.67
N ILE A 136 8.46 -11.75 -3.34
CA ILE A 136 8.87 -10.56 -2.59
C ILE A 136 10.36 -10.30 -2.81
N GLU A 137 11.21 -11.29 -2.54
CA GLU A 137 12.67 -11.19 -2.67
C GLU A 137 13.08 -10.77 -4.10
N GLY A 138 12.55 -11.46 -5.12
CA GLY A 138 12.84 -11.12 -6.51
C GLY A 138 12.37 -9.71 -6.90
N SER A 139 11.26 -9.24 -6.34
CA SER A 139 10.77 -7.88 -6.55
C SER A 139 11.67 -6.83 -5.92
N LEU A 140 12.15 -7.08 -4.69
CA LEU A 140 13.09 -6.19 -4.00
C LEU A 140 14.43 -6.11 -4.75
N ASP A 141 14.93 -7.24 -5.27
CA ASP A 141 16.15 -7.28 -6.09
C ASP A 141 16.00 -6.47 -7.38
N VAL A 142 14.88 -6.60 -8.07
CA VAL A 142 14.58 -5.79 -9.27
C VAL A 142 14.54 -4.30 -8.93
N LEU A 143 13.95 -3.92 -7.80
CA LEU A 143 13.89 -2.52 -7.34
C LEU A 143 15.30 -1.97 -7.06
N GLU A 144 16.16 -2.72 -6.38
CA GLU A 144 17.56 -2.33 -6.14
C GLU A 144 18.32 -2.12 -7.45
N HIS A 145 18.27 -3.11 -8.35
CA HIS A 145 19.02 -3.06 -9.62
C HIS A 145 18.50 -1.99 -10.59
N SER A 146 17.19 -1.73 -10.57
CA SER A 146 16.58 -0.75 -11.47
C SER A 146 16.44 0.66 -10.87
N PHE A 147 17.07 0.94 -9.74
CA PHE A 147 16.90 2.18 -8.97
C PHE A 147 17.03 3.44 -9.83
N ASP A 148 18.03 3.52 -10.71
CA ASP A 148 18.26 4.69 -11.57
C ASP A 148 17.21 4.87 -12.68
N SER A 149 16.40 3.84 -12.95
CA SER A 149 15.35 3.85 -13.96
C SER A 149 13.97 4.17 -13.42
N TRP A 150 13.85 4.47 -12.12
CA TRP A 150 12.56 4.82 -11.52
C TRP A 150 12.03 6.13 -12.09
N SER A 151 10.73 6.35 -11.93
CA SER A 151 10.13 7.64 -12.33
C SER A 151 10.77 8.77 -11.51
N PRO A 152 11.24 9.85 -12.16
CA PRO A 152 11.81 10.98 -11.43
C PRO A 152 10.73 11.71 -10.61
N GLY A 153 11.18 12.43 -9.59
CA GLY A 153 10.32 13.22 -8.73
C GLY A 153 9.50 12.38 -7.74
N PHE A 154 8.62 13.05 -7.03
CA PHE A 154 7.69 12.43 -6.08
C PHE A 154 6.42 11.98 -6.81
N ASN A 155 5.99 10.73 -6.60
CA ASN A 155 4.81 10.18 -7.28
C ASN A 155 4.22 8.99 -6.51
N ILE A 156 3.07 8.49 -6.98
CA ILE A 156 2.32 7.39 -6.36
C ILE A 156 3.15 6.10 -6.21
N GLY A 157 4.04 5.81 -7.15
CA GLY A 157 4.91 4.64 -7.07
C GLY A 157 5.83 4.68 -5.87
N HIS A 158 6.37 5.86 -5.54
CA HIS A 158 7.22 6.05 -4.36
C HIS A 158 6.44 5.91 -3.06
N ILE A 159 5.23 6.46 -2.98
CA ILE A 159 4.34 6.30 -1.82
C ILE A 159 4.03 4.82 -1.60
N ALA A 160 3.57 4.13 -2.64
CA ALA A 160 3.22 2.71 -2.58
C ALA A 160 4.40 1.85 -2.13
N LEU A 161 5.57 2.08 -2.74
CA LEU A 161 6.78 1.33 -2.43
C LEU A 161 7.23 1.53 -0.98
N SER A 162 7.29 2.78 -0.50
CA SER A 162 7.69 3.03 0.89
C SER A 162 6.70 2.45 1.89
N CYS A 163 5.40 2.48 1.59
CA CYS A 163 4.38 1.80 2.41
C CYS A 163 4.59 0.28 2.43
N ALA A 164 4.96 -0.31 1.29
CA ALA A 164 5.21 -1.76 1.18
C ALA A 164 6.43 -2.18 2.00
N LEU A 165 7.58 -1.50 1.82
CA LEU A 165 8.81 -1.81 2.54
C LEU A 165 8.61 -1.74 4.06
N GLN A 166 8.04 -0.64 4.57
CA GLN A 166 7.82 -0.50 6.01
C GLN A 166 6.81 -1.52 6.56
N TRP A 167 5.84 -1.94 5.75
CA TRP A 167 4.90 -2.96 6.19
C TRP A 167 5.53 -4.35 6.25
N LEU A 168 6.44 -4.70 5.33
CA LEU A 168 7.22 -5.94 5.41
C LEU A 168 8.03 -6.01 6.72
N GLU A 169 8.68 -4.91 7.09
CA GLU A 169 9.42 -4.78 8.36
C GLU A 169 8.47 -4.88 9.56
N PHE A 170 7.41 -4.07 9.57
CA PHE A 170 6.42 -4.04 10.67
C PHE A 170 5.78 -5.40 10.94
N ARG A 171 5.61 -6.23 9.91
CA ARG A 171 5.01 -7.57 10.03
C ARG A 171 6.02 -8.70 10.05
N GLU A 172 7.30 -8.38 10.00
CA GLU A 172 8.38 -9.38 9.98
C GLU A 172 8.12 -10.47 8.93
N ILE A 173 7.70 -10.02 7.72
CA ILE A 173 7.36 -10.95 6.62
C ILE A 173 8.61 -11.61 6.09
N VAL A 174 9.70 -10.85 5.97
CA VAL A 174 11.04 -11.24 5.55
C VAL A 174 12.00 -10.92 6.69
N ASP A 175 12.97 -11.79 6.97
CA ASP A 175 13.89 -11.64 8.10
C ASP A 175 14.74 -10.36 8.02
N ASP A 176 15.29 -10.07 6.84
CA ASP A 176 16.09 -8.89 6.57
C ASP A 176 15.87 -8.44 5.12
N PRO A 177 14.82 -7.65 4.88
CA PRO A 177 14.51 -7.21 3.53
C PRO A 177 15.50 -6.20 2.97
N SER A 178 16.40 -5.64 3.79
CA SER A 178 17.44 -4.68 3.38
C SER A 178 18.72 -5.34 2.87
N ARG A 179 18.94 -6.62 3.17
CA ARG A 179 20.18 -7.33 2.86
C ARG A 179 20.49 -7.31 1.36
N GLY A 180 21.63 -6.68 0.99
CA GLY A 180 22.06 -6.55 -0.40
C GLY A 180 21.26 -5.53 -1.21
N ARG A 181 20.51 -4.62 -0.53
CA ARG A 181 19.63 -3.62 -1.17
C ARG A 181 19.87 -2.23 -0.59
N ASP A 182 21.14 -1.85 -0.54
CA ASP A 182 21.61 -0.64 0.14
C ASP A 182 21.00 0.65 -0.44
N ARG A 183 20.86 0.73 -1.77
CA ARG A 183 20.32 1.92 -2.46
C ARG A 183 18.82 2.06 -2.21
N LEU A 184 18.07 0.97 -2.31
CA LEU A 184 16.65 0.92 -2.06
C LEU A 184 16.35 1.36 -0.61
N TYR A 185 17.08 0.81 0.35
CA TYR A 185 16.85 1.11 1.77
C TYR A 185 17.40 2.46 2.21
N ALA A 186 18.50 2.94 1.62
CA ALA A 186 18.94 4.34 1.82
C ALA A 186 17.85 5.33 1.38
N TRP A 187 17.28 5.12 0.18
CA TRP A 187 16.15 5.92 -0.30
C TRP A 187 14.92 5.80 0.61
N HIS A 188 14.56 4.58 1.01
CA HIS A 188 13.42 4.34 1.89
C HIS A 188 13.55 5.07 3.21
N ASN A 189 14.71 5.01 3.85
CA ASN A 189 14.97 5.68 5.12
C ASN A 189 14.84 7.22 5.01
N GLU A 190 15.27 7.80 3.88
CA GLU A 190 15.04 9.23 3.63
C GLU A 190 13.56 9.53 3.38
N PHE A 191 12.87 8.66 2.63
CA PHE A 191 11.44 8.84 2.35
C PHE A 191 10.58 8.76 3.61
N LEU A 192 10.96 7.94 4.59
CA LEU A 192 10.27 7.82 5.89
C LEU A 192 10.29 9.09 6.74
N LYS A 193 11.21 10.03 6.47
CA LYS A 193 11.30 11.32 7.18
C LYS A 193 10.21 12.33 6.75
N ARG A 194 9.42 12.01 5.72
CA ARG A 194 8.30 12.85 5.29
C ARG A 194 7.22 12.91 6.37
N PRO A 195 6.66 14.10 6.67
CA PRO A 195 5.60 14.23 7.69
C PRO A 195 4.40 13.30 7.46
N SER A 196 4.04 13.04 6.20
CA SER A 196 2.97 12.11 5.81
C SER A 196 3.28 10.67 6.22
N MET A 197 4.53 10.23 6.08
CA MET A 197 4.98 8.89 6.47
C MET A 197 5.08 8.73 8.00
N GLU A 198 5.53 9.78 8.69
CA GLU A 198 5.61 9.78 10.16
C GLU A 198 4.24 9.74 10.82
N ARG A 199 3.29 10.57 10.33
CA ARG A 199 1.90 10.63 10.85
C ARG A 199 1.11 9.35 10.61
N THR A 200 1.52 8.51 9.68
CA THR A 200 0.82 7.29 9.26
C THR A 200 1.57 6.01 9.61
N ARG A 201 2.50 6.03 10.55
CA ARG A 201 3.23 4.82 10.96
C ARG A 201 2.27 3.68 11.31
N PRO A 202 2.53 2.45 10.84
CA PRO A 202 1.71 1.31 11.22
C PRO A 202 1.79 1.05 12.73
N ALA A 203 0.63 0.72 13.33
CA ALA A 203 0.47 0.47 14.75
C ALA A 203 -0.41 -0.77 15.00
#